data_ca45aa1eeea5de098fad0abb7cd0230f
#
_entry.id   ca45aa1eeea5de098fad0abb7cd0230f
#
_cell.length_a   1.000
_cell.length_b   1.000
_cell.length_c   1.000
_cell.angle_alpha   90.00
_cell.angle_beta   90.00
_cell.angle_gamma   90.00
#
_symmetry.space_group_name_H-M   'P 1'
#
loop_
_entity.id
_entity.type
_entity.pdbx_description
1 polymer ?
#
loop_
_entity_poly.entity_id
_entity_poly.type
_entity_poly.pdbx_seq_one_letter_code
_entity_poly.pdbx_strand_id
1 'polypeptide(L)'
;LGDVYKRQTTTCRITDEDEKNENTEPEKLLYVQQAQEFYHEPIENENSVFALIASGDINQLLEAKLKYDADIESGKGQLSDDPLRNQIYHLVVCAAVVARTCIAAGMSEETAYTLSDIYIRRADICTSIEQVIDLNNEMVMDYAVRMQRLRRAKRLSVPVRTAIKMISENTGKRLTVQQIADEAGYDRSHLHRLFKAEIGMGIHAVSYTHLRAHET
;
A
#
# COMPACT_ATOMS: atom_id res chain seq x y z
N LEU A 1 -15.90 35.52 4.16
CA LEU A 1 -15.31 34.18 4.11
C LEU A 1 -15.33 33.53 5.51
N GLY A 2 -16.50 33.26 6.03
CA GLY A 2 -16.67 32.65 7.34
C GLY A 2 -18.12 32.28 7.51
N ASP A 3 -18.54 31.13 6.96
CA ASP A 3 -19.83 30.51 7.31
C ASP A 3 -20.08 29.26 6.45
N VAL A 4 -19.23 28.23 6.55
CA VAL A 4 -19.51 26.92 5.88
C VAL A 4 -19.30 25.72 6.80
N TYR A 5 -19.09 25.89 8.10
CA TYR A 5 -19.06 24.78 9.05
C TYR A 5 -20.01 24.96 10.20
N LYS A 6 -21.33 25.01 9.92
CA LYS A 6 -22.30 24.59 10.93
C LYS A 6 -22.27 23.08 11.01
N ARG A 7 -21.51 22.56 11.98
CA ARG A 7 -21.60 21.19 12.44
C ARG A 7 -23.05 20.89 12.82
N GLN A 8 -23.71 20.06 12.03
CA GLN A 8 -24.86 19.33 12.53
C GLN A 8 -24.33 18.26 13.49
N THR A 9 -24.19 18.65 14.76
CA THR A 9 -24.13 17.68 15.84
C THR A 9 -25.51 17.11 16.00
N THR A 10 -25.86 16.10 15.21
CA THR A 10 -26.97 15.21 15.55
C THR A 10 -26.48 14.43 16.76
N THR A 11 -26.81 14.95 17.94
CA THR A 11 -26.71 14.20 19.18
C THR A 11 -27.72 13.07 19.06
N CYS A 12 -27.27 11.86 18.79
CA CYS A 12 -28.05 10.65 18.93
C CYS A 12 -28.42 10.61 20.41
N ARG A 13 -29.64 11.07 20.77
CA ARG A 13 -30.21 10.84 22.11
C ARG A 13 -30.60 9.38 22.11
N ILE A 14 -29.83 8.56 22.81
CA ILE A 14 -30.28 7.24 23.27
C ILE A 14 -31.51 7.54 24.13
N THR A 15 -32.70 7.14 23.68
CA THR A 15 -33.93 7.27 24.44
C THR A 15 -34.05 6.06 25.36
N ASP A 16 -34.73 6.23 26.52
CA ASP A 16 -34.97 5.16 27.50
C ASP A 16 -35.73 3.94 26.90
N GLU A 17 -36.22 4.03 25.67
CA GLU A 17 -36.82 2.94 24.90
C GLU A 17 -35.78 2.01 24.28
N ASP A 18 -34.53 2.48 24.06
CA ASP A 18 -33.43 1.67 23.50
C ASP A 18 -32.84 0.71 24.57
N GLU A 19 -32.98 1.06 25.87
CA GLU A 19 -32.52 0.19 26.97
C GLU A 19 -33.41 -1.04 27.22
N LYS A 20 -34.65 -1.06 26.66
CA LYS A 20 -35.58 -2.19 26.85
C LYS A 20 -35.52 -3.25 25.75
N ASN A 21 -34.73 -3.05 24.73
CA ASN A 21 -34.61 -4.01 23.65
C ASN A 21 -33.31 -4.82 23.85
N GLU A 22 -33.34 -5.75 24.81
CA GLU A 22 -32.20 -6.67 25.12
C GLU A 22 -31.79 -7.58 23.95
N ASN A 23 -32.22 -7.29 22.73
CA ASN A 23 -31.93 -8.05 21.52
C ASN A 23 -31.72 -7.11 20.34
N THR A 24 -30.64 -6.32 20.37
CA THR A 24 -30.24 -5.48 19.24
C THR A 24 -29.84 -6.36 18.03
N GLU A 25 -29.94 -5.84 16.81
CA GLU A 25 -29.50 -6.59 15.62
C GLU A 25 -28.08 -7.14 15.72
N PRO A 26 -27.09 -6.38 16.24
CA PRO A 26 -25.73 -6.90 16.44
C PRO A 26 -25.67 -8.11 17.39
N GLU A 27 -26.44 -8.10 18.48
CA GLU A 27 -26.45 -9.20 19.45
C GLU A 27 -27.07 -10.47 18.87
N LYS A 28 -28.14 -10.33 18.09
CA LYS A 28 -28.74 -11.44 17.34
C LYS A 28 -27.77 -12.05 16.35
N LEU A 29 -27.05 -11.19 15.60
CA LEU A 29 -26.05 -11.64 14.63
C LEU A 29 -24.90 -12.37 15.32
N LEU A 30 -24.37 -11.83 16.42
CA LEU A 30 -23.33 -12.47 17.22
C LEU A 30 -23.78 -13.85 17.75
N TYR A 31 -25.02 -13.95 18.23
CA TYR A 31 -25.57 -15.21 18.67
C TYR A 31 -25.69 -16.25 17.55
N VAL A 32 -26.15 -15.83 16.37
CA VAL A 32 -26.25 -16.68 15.18
C VAL A 32 -24.86 -17.14 14.74
N GLN A 33 -23.87 -16.26 14.70
CA GLN A 33 -22.48 -16.59 14.36
C GLN A 33 -21.90 -17.61 15.33
N GLN A 34 -22.10 -17.41 16.65
CA GLN A 34 -21.66 -18.36 17.67
C GLN A 34 -22.35 -19.73 17.54
N ALA A 35 -23.66 -19.72 17.24
CA ALA A 35 -24.43 -20.97 17.05
C ALA A 35 -24.01 -21.73 15.78
N GLN A 36 -23.48 -21.04 14.77
CA GLN A 36 -22.95 -21.61 13.53
C GLN A 36 -21.46 -21.95 13.61
N GLU A 37 -20.83 -21.76 14.79
CA GLU A 37 -19.37 -21.94 14.97
C GLU A 37 -18.53 -21.11 13.96
N PHE A 38 -19.08 -19.99 13.49
CA PHE A 38 -18.37 -19.10 12.58
C PHE A 38 -17.45 -18.18 13.39
N TYR A 39 -16.16 -18.27 13.12
CA TYR A 39 -15.14 -17.40 13.71
C TYR A 39 -14.43 -16.63 12.61
N HIS A 40 -14.29 -15.33 12.82
CA HIS A 40 -13.43 -14.51 11.98
C HIS A 40 -11.98 -14.94 12.10
N GLU A 41 -11.20 -14.73 11.05
CA GLU A 41 -9.79 -14.99 11.10
C GLU A 41 -9.10 -14.18 12.22
N PRO A 42 -8.14 -14.80 12.96
CA PRO A 42 -7.38 -14.08 13.98
C PRO A 42 -6.68 -12.86 13.39
N ILE A 43 -6.79 -11.73 14.08
CA ILE A 43 -6.19 -10.44 13.67
C ILE A 43 -4.67 -10.53 13.49
N GLU A 44 -4.01 -11.45 14.19
CA GLU A 44 -2.58 -11.69 14.10
C GLU A 44 -2.15 -12.19 12.71
N ASN A 45 -2.97 -13.01 12.06
CA ASN A 45 -2.72 -13.50 10.71
C ASN A 45 -2.80 -12.37 9.69
N GLU A 46 -3.87 -11.59 9.77
CA GLU A 46 -4.07 -10.41 8.93
C GLU A 46 -2.92 -9.40 9.10
N ASN A 47 -2.58 -9.06 10.35
CA ASN A 47 -1.48 -8.15 10.67
C ASN A 47 -0.14 -8.66 10.14
N SER A 48 0.08 -9.97 10.15
CA SER A 48 1.31 -10.57 9.62
C SER A 48 1.45 -10.34 8.11
N VAL A 49 0.37 -10.49 7.35
CA VAL A 49 0.36 -10.22 5.90
C VAL A 49 0.58 -8.74 5.62
N PHE A 50 -0.11 -7.84 6.33
CA PHE A 50 0.09 -6.40 6.17
C PHE A 50 1.51 -5.96 6.54
N ALA A 51 2.12 -6.56 7.56
CA ALA A 51 3.52 -6.32 7.91
C ALA A 51 4.48 -6.76 6.79
N LEU A 52 4.22 -7.86 6.10
CA LEU A 52 5.01 -8.30 4.95
C LEU A 52 4.89 -7.31 3.78
N ILE A 53 3.69 -6.81 3.48
CA ILE A 53 3.48 -5.78 2.46
C ILE A 53 4.28 -4.52 2.80
N ALA A 54 4.13 -4.01 4.02
CA ALA A 54 4.81 -2.82 4.50
C ALA A 54 6.33 -2.99 4.58
N SER A 55 6.81 -4.21 4.80
CA SER A 55 8.23 -4.53 4.75
C SER A 55 8.79 -4.53 3.33
N GLY A 56 7.98 -4.72 2.31
CA GLY A 56 8.41 -4.91 0.93
C GLY A 56 9.19 -6.21 0.72
N ASP A 57 8.99 -7.21 1.58
CA ASP A 57 9.58 -8.54 1.40
C ASP A 57 8.68 -9.38 0.49
N ILE A 58 8.89 -9.21 -0.82
CA ILE A 58 8.08 -9.84 -1.85
C ILE A 58 8.15 -11.37 -1.78
N ASN A 59 9.31 -11.93 -1.42
CA ASN A 59 9.47 -13.39 -1.37
C ASN A 59 8.61 -13.98 -0.24
N GLN A 60 8.72 -13.43 0.96
CA GLN A 60 7.91 -13.87 2.10
C GLN A 60 6.41 -13.60 1.86
N LEU A 61 6.06 -12.49 1.19
CA LEU A 61 4.68 -12.19 0.82
C LEU A 61 4.10 -13.24 -0.14
N LEU A 62 4.87 -13.66 -1.15
CA LEU A 62 4.44 -14.71 -2.07
C LEU A 62 4.31 -16.08 -1.39
N GLU A 63 5.23 -16.42 -0.48
CA GLU A 63 5.14 -17.65 0.31
C GLU A 63 3.92 -17.63 1.25
N ALA A 64 3.67 -16.50 1.91
CA ALA A 64 2.49 -16.34 2.76
C ALA A 64 1.20 -16.46 1.95
N LYS A 65 1.16 -15.86 0.75
CA LYS A 65 0.02 -15.94 -0.15
C LYS A 65 -0.28 -17.37 -0.56
N LEU A 66 0.72 -18.16 -0.95
CA LEU A 66 0.54 -19.57 -1.32
C LEU A 66 -0.07 -20.41 -0.18
N LYS A 67 0.24 -20.08 1.07
CA LYS A 67 -0.36 -20.72 2.24
C LYS A 67 -1.79 -20.24 2.49
N TYR A 68 -2.04 -18.95 2.27
CA TYR A 68 -3.31 -18.30 2.52
C TYR A 68 -4.37 -18.65 1.47
N ASP A 69 -3.98 -18.82 0.19
CA ASP A 69 -4.89 -19.19 -0.90
C ASP A 69 -5.49 -20.61 -0.72
N ALA A 70 -4.87 -21.44 0.14
CA ALA A 70 -5.39 -22.75 0.48
C ALA A 70 -6.54 -22.72 1.52
N ASP A 71 -6.69 -21.61 2.30
CA ASP A 71 -7.63 -21.51 3.43
C ASP A 71 -8.67 -20.37 3.28
N ILE A 72 -8.75 -19.72 2.10
CA ILE A 72 -9.36 -18.38 1.91
C ILE A 72 -10.88 -18.31 2.08
N GLU A 73 -11.62 -19.42 2.06
CA GLU A 73 -13.09 -19.34 2.19
C GLU A 73 -13.59 -19.32 3.64
N SER A 74 -12.80 -19.74 4.61
CA SER A 74 -13.20 -19.81 6.01
C SER A 74 -12.66 -18.60 6.80
N GLY A 75 -13.51 -17.70 7.25
CA GLY A 75 -13.14 -16.64 8.19
C GLY A 75 -13.34 -15.20 7.70
N LYS A 76 -13.74 -14.99 6.46
CA LYS A 76 -14.17 -13.66 5.99
C LYS A 76 -15.62 -13.42 6.36
N GLY A 77 -15.88 -12.30 7.04
CA GLY A 77 -17.23 -11.87 7.34
C GLY A 77 -18.06 -11.61 6.08
N GLN A 78 -19.36 -11.78 6.16
CA GLN A 78 -20.28 -11.43 5.09
C GLN A 78 -20.66 -9.94 5.21
N LEU A 79 -20.20 -9.14 4.23
CA LEU A 79 -20.44 -7.70 4.16
C LEU A 79 -21.59 -7.34 3.21
N SER A 80 -22.04 -8.30 2.38
CA SER A 80 -23.15 -8.13 1.45
C SER A 80 -23.75 -9.50 1.09
N ASP A 81 -25.06 -9.51 0.79
CA ASP A 81 -25.74 -10.69 0.23
C ASP A 81 -25.37 -10.94 -1.24
N ASP A 82 -24.92 -9.89 -1.94
CA ASP A 82 -24.39 -10.01 -3.30
C ASP A 82 -22.91 -10.44 -3.24
N PRO A 83 -22.55 -11.61 -3.78
CA PRO A 83 -21.18 -12.13 -3.67
C PRO A 83 -20.13 -11.23 -4.33
N LEU A 84 -20.44 -10.55 -5.44
CA LEU A 84 -19.52 -9.65 -6.10
C LEU A 84 -19.30 -8.40 -5.23
N ARG A 85 -20.36 -7.81 -4.71
CA ARG A 85 -20.27 -6.67 -3.78
C ARG A 85 -19.53 -7.03 -2.51
N ASN A 86 -19.78 -8.23 -1.97
CA ASN A 86 -19.07 -8.73 -0.80
C ASN A 86 -17.55 -8.70 -1.04
N GLN A 87 -17.10 -9.21 -2.18
CA GLN A 87 -15.69 -9.22 -2.54
C GLN A 87 -15.12 -7.82 -2.77
N ILE A 88 -15.90 -6.90 -3.39
CA ILE A 88 -15.51 -5.50 -3.57
C ILE A 88 -15.34 -4.82 -2.20
N TYR A 89 -16.24 -5.02 -1.25
CA TYR A 89 -16.13 -4.43 0.08
C TYR A 89 -14.89 -4.93 0.83
N HIS A 90 -14.55 -6.21 0.73
CA HIS A 90 -13.30 -6.73 1.27
C HIS A 90 -12.07 -6.09 0.65
N LEU A 91 -12.07 -5.85 -0.67
CA LEU A 91 -10.98 -5.12 -1.34
C LEU A 91 -10.89 -3.67 -0.81
N VAL A 92 -12.00 -2.98 -0.63
CA VAL A 92 -12.03 -1.60 -0.09
C VAL A 92 -11.44 -1.55 1.32
N VAL A 93 -11.82 -2.48 2.19
CA VAL A 93 -11.26 -2.61 3.55
C VAL A 93 -9.75 -2.89 3.47
N CYS A 94 -9.34 -3.85 2.65
CA CYS A 94 -7.93 -4.17 2.44
C CYS A 94 -7.14 -2.95 1.95
N ALA A 95 -7.63 -2.21 0.96
CA ALA A 95 -7.00 -0.99 0.44
C ALA A 95 -6.77 0.04 1.55
N ALA A 96 -7.77 0.25 2.41
CA ALA A 96 -7.68 1.19 3.51
C ALA A 96 -6.63 0.80 4.55
N VAL A 97 -6.54 -0.49 4.89
CA VAL A 97 -5.58 -1.00 5.88
C VAL A 97 -4.16 -1.00 5.31
N VAL A 98 -3.97 -1.51 4.08
CA VAL A 98 -2.66 -1.51 3.40
C VAL A 98 -2.09 -0.11 3.27
N ALA A 99 -2.91 0.87 2.85
CA ALA A 99 -2.46 2.26 2.73
C ALA A 99 -1.93 2.79 4.06
N ARG A 100 -2.69 2.64 5.16
CA ARG A 100 -2.30 3.11 6.49
C ARG A 100 -1.05 2.40 7.02
N THR A 101 -0.96 1.10 6.81
CA THR A 101 0.20 0.31 7.25
C THR A 101 1.47 0.72 6.49
N CYS A 102 1.37 0.98 5.17
CA CYS A 102 2.48 1.46 4.37
C CYS A 102 2.89 2.90 4.74
N ILE A 103 1.94 3.78 5.09
CA ILE A 103 2.22 5.13 5.61
C ILE A 103 3.01 5.03 6.92
N ALA A 104 2.56 4.21 7.86
CA ALA A 104 3.26 3.98 9.13
C ALA A 104 4.70 3.46 8.91
N ALA A 105 4.94 2.68 7.84
CA ALA A 105 6.25 2.20 7.45
C ALA A 105 7.08 3.21 6.62
N GLY A 106 6.52 4.38 6.32
CA GLY A 106 7.21 5.53 5.72
C GLY A 106 6.96 5.76 4.23
N MET A 107 5.89 5.24 3.66
CA MET A 107 5.34 5.71 2.39
C MET A 107 4.72 7.10 2.58
N SER A 108 4.78 7.97 1.57
CA SER A 108 4.08 9.26 1.67
C SER A 108 2.56 9.05 1.66
N GLU A 109 1.85 9.85 2.44
CA GLU A 109 0.39 9.81 2.53
C GLU A 109 -0.26 9.97 1.14
N GLU A 110 0.22 10.96 0.37
CA GLU A 110 -0.27 11.22 -0.98
C GLU A 110 -0.14 10.01 -1.89
N THR A 111 1.01 9.34 -1.88
CA THR A 111 1.20 8.12 -2.69
C THR A 111 0.28 7.00 -2.25
N ALA A 112 0.17 6.77 -0.95
CA ALA A 112 -0.63 5.67 -0.41
C ALA A 112 -2.12 5.87 -0.68
N TYR A 113 -2.65 7.07 -0.44
CA TYR A 113 -4.06 7.36 -0.68
C TYR A 113 -4.41 7.39 -2.17
N THR A 114 -3.55 7.97 -3.02
CA THR A 114 -3.75 7.94 -4.48
C THR A 114 -3.83 6.51 -5.02
N LEU A 115 -2.98 5.61 -4.54
CA LEU A 115 -3.06 4.19 -4.90
C LEU A 115 -4.36 3.56 -4.45
N SER A 116 -4.74 3.77 -3.19
CA SER A 116 -6.02 3.29 -2.65
C SER A 116 -7.20 3.73 -3.51
N ASP A 117 -7.27 5.02 -3.85
CA ASP A 117 -8.32 5.58 -4.70
C ASP A 117 -8.38 4.95 -6.09
N ILE A 118 -7.20 4.73 -6.70
CA ILE A 118 -7.11 4.09 -8.03
C ILE A 118 -7.68 2.68 -7.97
N TYR A 119 -7.26 1.86 -7.01
CA TYR A 119 -7.69 0.47 -6.90
C TYR A 119 -9.17 0.34 -6.52
N ILE A 120 -9.69 1.19 -5.64
CA ILE A 120 -11.11 1.22 -5.28
C ILE A 120 -11.96 1.57 -6.50
N ARG A 121 -11.60 2.59 -7.29
CA ARG A 121 -12.33 2.95 -8.53
C ARG A 121 -12.27 1.83 -9.57
N ARG A 122 -11.16 1.10 -9.66
CA ARG A 122 -11.06 -0.07 -10.55
C ARG A 122 -11.93 -1.23 -10.08
N ALA A 123 -12.10 -1.41 -8.77
CA ALA A 123 -12.99 -2.41 -8.22
C ALA A 123 -14.46 -2.13 -8.56
N ASP A 124 -14.86 -0.87 -8.61
CA ASP A 124 -16.23 -0.44 -8.91
C ASP A 124 -16.71 -0.85 -10.32
N ILE A 125 -15.80 -1.04 -11.25
CA ILE A 125 -16.10 -1.48 -12.63
C ILE A 125 -15.87 -2.98 -12.88
N CYS A 126 -15.48 -3.74 -11.85
CA CYS A 126 -15.36 -5.20 -11.95
C CYS A 126 -16.73 -5.85 -12.08
N THR A 127 -16.81 -6.85 -12.93
CA THR A 127 -18.04 -7.59 -13.23
C THR A 127 -18.02 -9.04 -12.78
N SER A 128 -16.89 -9.51 -12.23
CA SER A 128 -16.77 -10.86 -11.67
C SER A 128 -15.89 -10.87 -10.42
N ILE A 129 -16.09 -11.87 -9.57
CA ILE A 129 -15.30 -12.10 -8.35
C ILE A 129 -13.82 -12.29 -8.69
N GLU A 130 -13.51 -13.05 -9.75
CA GLU A 130 -12.14 -13.28 -10.21
C GLU A 130 -11.41 -11.99 -10.53
N GLN A 131 -12.07 -11.05 -11.23
CA GLN A 131 -11.51 -9.74 -11.52
C GLN A 131 -11.19 -8.95 -10.23
N VAL A 132 -12.03 -9.04 -9.21
CA VAL A 132 -11.79 -8.38 -7.93
C VAL A 132 -10.63 -9.02 -7.18
N ILE A 133 -10.52 -10.35 -7.20
CA ILE A 133 -9.40 -11.09 -6.59
C ILE A 133 -8.09 -10.72 -7.28
N ASP A 134 -8.05 -10.73 -8.61
CA ASP A 134 -6.85 -10.36 -9.37
C ASP A 134 -6.44 -8.91 -9.10
N LEU A 135 -7.42 -8.00 -9.04
CA LEU A 135 -7.20 -6.60 -8.73
C LEU A 135 -6.65 -6.40 -7.31
N ASN A 136 -7.16 -7.14 -6.33
CA ASN A 136 -6.64 -7.12 -4.96
C ASN A 136 -5.20 -7.62 -4.91
N ASN A 137 -4.88 -8.67 -5.64
CA ASN A 137 -3.53 -9.21 -5.75
C ASN A 137 -2.58 -8.19 -6.39
N GLU A 138 -3.01 -7.53 -7.46
CA GLU A 138 -2.25 -6.47 -8.12
C GLU A 138 -1.97 -5.31 -7.16
N MET A 139 -2.98 -4.87 -6.41
CA MET A 139 -2.87 -3.79 -5.41
C MET A 139 -1.83 -4.13 -4.34
N VAL A 140 -1.96 -5.29 -3.72
CA VAL A 140 -1.04 -5.75 -2.67
C VAL A 140 0.40 -5.80 -3.17
N MET A 141 0.61 -6.31 -4.38
CA MET A 141 1.94 -6.38 -5.00
C MET A 141 2.48 -4.99 -5.35
N ASP A 142 1.66 -4.05 -5.84
CA ASP A 142 2.11 -2.69 -6.15
C ASP A 142 2.58 -1.97 -4.87
N TYR A 143 1.83 -2.06 -3.77
CA TYR A 143 2.27 -1.53 -2.48
C TYR A 143 3.58 -2.17 -2.02
N ALA A 144 3.70 -3.49 -2.05
CA ALA A 144 4.89 -4.21 -1.62
C ALA A 144 6.14 -3.83 -2.45
N VAL A 145 6.01 -3.74 -3.77
CA VAL A 145 7.10 -3.32 -4.66
C VAL A 145 7.55 -1.88 -4.38
N ARG A 146 6.60 -0.96 -4.13
CA ARG A 146 6.93 0.43 -3.75
C ARG A 146 7.63 0.49 -2.40
N MET A 147 7.16 -0.28 -1.42
CA MET A 147 7.82 -0.38 -0.12
C MET A 147 9.23 -0.97 -0.22
N GLN A 148 9.43 -1.98 -1.05
CA GLN A 148 10.76 -2.54 -1.32
C GLN A 148 11.71 -1.47 -1.92
N ARG A 149 11.22 -0.68 -2.90
CA ARG A 149 11.99 0.42 -3.49
C ARG A 149 12.32 1.49 -2.45
N LEU A 150 11.36 1.86 -1.62
CA LEU A 150 11.54 2.83 -0.54
C LEU A 150 12.61 2.37 0.47
N ARG A 151 12.58 1.09 0.88
CA ARG A 151 13.60 0.51 1.77
C ARG A 151 14.99 0.47 1.13
N ARG A 152 15.07 0.09 -0.15
CA ARG A 152 16.33 0.15 -0.88
C ARG A 152 16.87 1.57 -0.94
N ALA A 153 16.03 2.55 -1.26
CA ALA A 153 16.44 3.96 -1.27
C ALA A 153 16.93 4.45 0.11
N LYS A 154 16.28 4.04 1.20
CA LYS A 154 16.72 4.38 2.56
C LYS A 154 18.08 3.75 2.95
N ARG A 155 18.45 2.61 2.34
CA ARG A 155 19.75 1.95 2.58
C ARG A 155 20.90 2.56 1.79
N LEU A 156 20.60 3.37 0.77
CA LEU A 156 21.64 4.03 -0.01
C LEU A 156 22.32 5.11 0.84
N SER A 157 23.62 5.25 0.64
CA SER A 157 24.40 6.32 1.26
C SER A 157 23.93 7.70 0.80
N VAL A 158 24.19 8.73 1.62
CA VAL A 158 23.81 10.11 1.29
C VAL A 158 24.34 10.54 -0.08
N PRO A 159 25.62 10.29 -0.45
CA PRO A 159 26.17 10.67 -1.76
C PRO A 159 25.42 10.01 -2.91
N VAL A 160 25.08 8.73 -2.78
CA VAL A 160 24.36 7.98 -3.82
C VAL A 160 22.93 8.48 -3.96
N ARG A 161 22.23 8.78 -2.86
CA ARG A 161 20.90 9.40 -2.91
C ARG A 161 20.92 10.77 -3.58
N THR A 162 21.90 11.62 -3.24
CA THR A 162 22.07 12.95 -3.87
C THR A 162 22.31 12.79 -5.37
N ALA A 163 23.17 11.85 -5.78
CA ALA A 163 23.42 11.58 -7.19
C ALA A 163 22.15 11.14 -7.94
N ILE A 164 21.37 10.24 -7.38
CA ILE A 164 20.11 9.78 -7.98
C ILE A 164 19.11 10.94 -8.10
N LYS A 165 18.97 11.75 -7.05
CA LYS A 165 18.10 12.92 -7.03
C LYS A 165 18.47 13.89 -8.16
N MET A 166 19.75 14.25 -8.28
CA MET A 166 20.24 15.13 -9.35
C MET A 166 19.95 14.58 -10.76
N ILE A 167 20.17 13.27 -10.97
CA ILE A 167 19.86 12.63 -12.24
C ILE A 167 18.37 12.73 -12.56
N SER A 168 17.51 12.50 -11.58
CA SER A 168 16.04 12.52 -11.76
C SER A 168 15.49 13.94 -11.99
N GLU A 169 16.03 14.96 -11.31
CA GLU A 169 15.59 16.35 -11.42
C GLU A 169 16.10 17.05 -12.69
N ASN A 170 17.15 16.52 -13.32
CA ASN A 170 17.74 17.08 -14.54
C ASN A 170 17.49 16.19 -15.78
N THR A 171 16.33 15.59 -15.84
CA THR A 171 15.88 14.79 -16.99
C THR A 171 15.92 15.64 -18.27
N GLY A 172 16.65 15.17 -19.30
CA GLY A 172 16.87 15.93 -20.53
C GLY A 172 18.11 16.82 -20.57
N LYS A 173 18.85 16.96 -19.46
CA LYS A 173 20.14 17.67 -19.44
C LYS A 173 21.29 16.69 -19.27
N ARG A 174 22.39 16.90 -20.01
CA ARG A 174 23.61 16.13 -19.83
C ARG A 174 24.34 16.58 -18.56
N LEU A 175 24.15 15.83 -17.48
CA LEU A 175 24.96 15.99 -16.27
C LEU A 175 26.29 15.24 -16.41
N THR A 176 27.39 15.91 -16.07
CA THR A 176 28.68 15.25 -15.93
C THR A 176 28.80 14.59 -14.55
N VAL A 177 29.55 13.50 -14.45
CA VAL A 177 29.82 12.86 -13.14
C VAL A 177 30.54 13.82 -12.19
N GLN A 178 31.33 14.76 -12.73
CA GLN A 178 32.00 15.78 -11.92
C GLN A 178 30.97 16.69 -11.22
N GLN A 179 30.01 17.22 -11.96
CA GLN A 179 28.93 18.05 -11.40
C GLN A 179 28.15 17.33 -10.30
N ILE A 180 27.85 16.05 -10.52
CA ILE A 180 27.17 15.22 -9.51
C ILE A 180 28.04 15.00 -8.27
N ALA A 181 29.35 14.79 -8.46
CA ALA A 181 30.28 14.59 -7.37
C ALA A 181 30.48 15.85 -6.53
N ASP A 182 30.60 16.99 -7.21
CA ASP A 182 30.77 18.30 -6.55
C ASP A 182 29.55 18.64 -5.68
N GLU A 183 28.34 18.41 -6.20
CA GLU A 183 27.10 18.64 -5.45
C GLU A 183 26.92 17.63 -4.29
N ALA A 184 27.34 16.39 -4.51
CA ALA A 184 27.33 15.38 -3.47
C ALA A 184 28.40 15.60 -2.39
N GLY A 185 29.36 16.51 -2.63
CA GLY A 185 30.46 16.80 -1.72
C GLY A 185 31.53 15.69 -1.64
N TYR A 186 31.70 14.94 -2.73
CA TYR A 186 32.63 13.81 -2.77
C TYR A 186 33.54 13.84 -4.00
N ASP A 187 34.71 13.17 -3.88
CA ASP A 187 35.56 12.92 -5.04
C ASP A 187 34.84 12.07 -6.08
N ARG A 188 35.08 12.41 -7.36
CA ARG A 188 34.45 11.72 -8.51
C ARG A 188 34.69 10.20 -8.50
N SER A 189 35.91 9.77 -8.19
CA SER A 189 36.27 8.34 -8.21
C SER A 189 35.64 7.60 -7.04
N HIS A 190 35.56 8.27 -5.87
CA HIS A 190 34.89 7.74 -4.70
C HIS A 190 33.38 7.59 -4.93
N LEU A 191 32.72 8.62 -5.42
CA LEU A 191 31.28 8.58 -5.74
C LEU A 191 30.99 7.51 -6.80
N HIS A 192 31.79 7.40 -7.85
CA HIS A 192 31.61 6.38 -8.89
C HIS A 192 31.69 4.96 -8.32
N ARG A 193 32.68 4.68 -7.47
CA ARG A 193 32.85 3.38 -6.82
C ARG A 193 31.69 3.06 -5.89
N LEU A 194 31.28 4.02 -5.07
CA LEU A 194 30.18 3.88 -4.13
C LEU A 194 28.85 3.64 -4.86
N PHE A 195 28.58 4.42 -5.89
CA PHE A 195 27.38 4.31 -6.72
C PHE A 195 27.30 2.93 -7.41
N LYS A 196 28.44 2.44 -7.97
CA LYS A 196 28.51 1.12 -8.57
C LYS A 196 28.32 0.00 -7.55
N ALA A 197 28.86 0.15 -6.33
CA ALA A 197 28.70 -0.83 -5.27
C ALA A 197 27.25 -0.92 -4.76
N GLU A 198 26.54 0.21 -4.64
CA GLU A 198 25.18 0.26 -4.08
C GLU A 198 24.07 0.05 -5.13
N ILE A 199 24.28 0.52 -6.36
CA ILE A 199 23.30 0.45 -7.46
C ILE A 199 23.56 -0.73 -8.41
N GLY A 200 24.78 -1.25 -8.43
CA GLY A 200 25.19 -2.34 -9.34
C GLY A 200 25.65 -1.88 -10.72
N MET A 201 25.41 -0.61 -11.09
CA MET A 201 25.82 -0.03 -12.37
C MET A 201 26.45 1.36 -12.20
N GLY A 202 27.21 1.81 -13.18
CA GLY A 202 27.88 3.11 -13.10
C GLY A 202 26.94 4.30 -13.30
N ILE A 203 27.29 5.48 -12.75
CA ILE A 203 26.51 6.72 -12.84
C ILE A 203 26.17 7.08 -14.31
N HIS A 204 27.12 6.91 -15.23
CA HIS A 204 26.90 7.17 -16.66
C HIS A 204 25.80 6.31 -17.28
N ALA A 205 25.74 5.02 -16.89
CA ALA A 205 24.73 4.09 -17.42
C ALA A 205 23.31 4.51 -16.95
N VAL A 206 23.17 4.90 -15.69
CA VAL A 206 21.90 5.36 -15.14
C VAL A 206 21.46 6.69 -15.77
N SER A 207 22.38 7.65 -15.90
CA SER A 207 22.10 8.94 -16.55
C SER A 207 21.69 8.77 -18.01
N TYR A 208 22.31 7.85 -18.75
CA TYR A 208 21.99 7.58 -20.14
C TYR A 208 20.62 6.88 -20.31
N THR A 209 20.30 5.91 -19.47
CA THR A 209 18.99 5.23 -19.51
C THR A 209 17.84 6.18 -19.16
N HIS A 210 18.07 7.11 -18.23
CA HIS A 210 17.09 8.15 -17.91
C HIS A 210 16.85 9.13 -19.06
N LEU A 211 17.89 9.54 -19.78
CA LEU A 211 17.75 10.39 -20.98
C LEU A 211 16.91 9.70 -22.06
N ARG A 212 17.15 8.41 -22.30
CA ARG A 212 16.48 7.66 -23.37
C ARG A 212 15.00 7.34 -23.07
N ALA A 213 14.62 7.20 -21.80
CA ALA A 213 13.24 6.92 -21.39
C ALA A 213 12.29 8.11 -21.61
N HIS A 214 12.81 9.31 -21.90
CA HIS A 214 12.03 10.52 -22.13
C HIS A 214 12.15 11.06 -23.57
N GLU A 215 12.87 10.38 -24.45
CA GLU A 215 12.95 10.72 -25.90
C GLU A 215 11.93 9.95 -26.76
N THR A 216 11.09 9.07 -26.13
CA THR A 216 9.98 8.35 -26.75
C THR A 216 8.65 8.82 -26.18
#